data_8aebf2678461a05984e5db6d9868c847
#
_entry.id   8aebf2678461a05984e5db6d9868c847
#
_cell.length_a   1.000
_cell.length_b   1.000
_cell.length_c   1.000
_cell.angle_alpha   90.00
_cell.angle_beta   90.00
_cell.angle_gamma   90.00
#
_symmetry.space_group_name_H-M   'P 1'
#
loop_
_entity.id
_entity.type
_entity.pdbx_description
1 polymer ?
#
loop_
_entity_poly.entity_id
_entity_poly.type
_entity_poly.pdbx_seq_one_letter_code
_entity_poly.pdbx_strand_id
1 'polypeptide(L)'
;MENKILIVDDHLIVRAGIAIVLKQHIENLSISNAENFIEAIEILKASYFNLIILDINIPGGKNLGMIEELRAIQPDVKILMFSAFEEEQYACRYILSGANGYLNKLCSEKNIIEAVTSILENGKYIPLEIAHQIVEVTLNKKPINPLDLLSKREFEITGLLVNGNGNLEIANKLNIQMSTVSTHKIRVYEKLKIKNLVELIGIFKTYID
;
A
#
# COMPACT_ATOMS: atom_id res chain seq x y z
N MET A 1 4.84 -30.47 -3.39
CA MET A 1 4.89 -29.54 -4.55
C MET A 1 5.96 -28.49 -4.26
N GLU A 2 6.64 -27.98 -5.30
CA GLU A 2 7.62 -26.90 -5.15
C GLU A 2 6.87 -25.57 -4.96
N ASN A 3 7.24 -24.81 -3.92
CA ASN A 3 6.71 -23.45 -3.70
C ASN A 3 7.54 -22.46 -4.53
N LYS A 4 6.89 -21.70 -5.40
CA LYS A 4 7.53 -20.66 -6.21
C LYS A 4 7.14 -19.28 -5.70
N ILE A 5 8.14 -18.51 -5.30
CA ILE A 5 7.96 -17.14 -4.76
C ILE A 5 8.68 -16.14 -5.67
N LEU A 6 7.99 -15.07 -6.04
CA LEU A 6 8.56 -13.90 -6.71
C LEU A 6 8.76 -12.79 -5.68
N ILE A 7 9.99 -12.28 -5.53
CA ILE A 7 10.30 -11.12 -4.69
C ILE A 7 10.49 -9.91 -5.59
N VAL A 8 9.68 -8.88 -5.36
CA VAL A 8 9.64 -7.64 -6.15
C VAL A 8 9.99 -6.46 -5.26
N ASP A 9 11.23 -5.98 -5.34
CA ASP A 9 11.78 -4.89 -4.52
C ASP A 9 12.96 -4.29 -5.29
N ASP A 10 13.15 -3.00 -5.31
CA ASP A 10 14.27 -2.36 -6.01
C ASP A 10 15.60 -2.45 -5.21
N HIS A 11 15.52 -2.79 -3.91
CA HIS A 11 16.68 -2.93 -3.03
C HIS A 11 17.23 -4.36 -3.07
N LEU A 12 18.40 -4.55 -3.70
CA LEU A 12 19.08 -5.86 -3.79
C LEU A 12 19.26 -6.55 -2.42
N ILE A 13 19.64 -5.79 -1.39
CA ILE A 13 19.89 -6.34 -0.04
C ILE A 13 18.61 -6.90 0.57
N VAL A 14 17.47 -6.25 0.35
CA VAL A 14 16.17 -6.70 0.84
C VAL A 14 15.79 -8.01 0.16
N ARG A 15 15.90 -8.09 -1.17
CA ARG A 15 15.63 -9.34 -1.92
C ARG A 15 16.52 -10.50 -1.45
N ALA A 16 17.82 -10.23 -1.32
CA ALA A 16 18.78 -11.24 -0.85
C ALA A 16 18.50 -11.70 0.57
N GLY A 17 18.19 -10.77 1.48
CA GLY A 17 17.85 -11.06 2.88
C GLY A 17 16.60 -11.95 2.99
N ILE A 18 15.52 -11.57 2.33
CA ILE A 18 14.27 -12.37 2.31
C ILE A 18 14.57 -13.77 1.74
N ALA A 19 15.32 -13.85 0.63
CA ALA A 19 15.61 -15.13 -0.02
C ALA A 19 16.42 -16.07 0.89
N ILE A 20 17.39 -15.54 1.63
CA ILE A 20 18.18 -16.32 2.61
C ILE A 20 17.28 -16.84 3.72
N VAL A 21 16.49 -15.95 4.34
CA VAL A 21 15.59 -16.30 5.44
C VAL A 21 14.60 -17.39 5.01
N LEU A 22 13.96 -17.22 3.86
CA LEU A 22 12.96 -18.18 3.41
C LEU A 22 13.55 -19.53 3.01
N LYS A 23 14.72 -19.55 2.35
CA LYS A 23 15.40 -20.82 1.98
C LYS A 23 15.88 -21.64 3.17
N GLN A 24 16.15 -20.99 4.30
CA GLN A 24 16.56 -21.69 5.53
C GLN A 24 15.38 -22.38 6.25
N HIS A 25 14.15 -21.91 6.03
CA HIS A 25 12.98 -22.35 6.81
C HIS A 25 11.89 -23.03 5.97
N ILE A 26 11.91 -22.88 4.65
CA ILE A 26 10.90 -23.46 3.78
C ILE A 26 11.58 -24.44 2.80
N GLU A 27 11.21 -25.71 2.92
CA GLU A 27 11.70 -26.74 2.02
C GLU A 27 11.06 -26.63 0.60
N ASN A 28 11.80 -27.10 -0.39
CA ASN A 28 11.35 -27.14 -1.80
C ASN A 28 10.86 -25.75 -2.29
N LEU A 29 11.68 -24.74 -2.07
CA LEU A 29 11.41 -23.35 -2.39
C LEU A 29 12.24 -22.88 -3.58
N SER A 30 11.56 -22.36 -4.61
CA SER A 30 12.17 -21.66 -5.75
C SER A 30 11.87 -20.17 -5.64
N ILE A 31 12.90 -19.32 -5.75
CA ILE A 31 12.76 -17.87 -5.66
C ILE A 31 13.23 -17.22 -6.93
N SER A 32 12.38 -16.36 -7.50
CA SER A 32 12.70 -15.41 -8.55
C SER A 32 12.69 -13.99 -8.00
N ASN A 33 13.41 -13.08 -8.64
CA ASN A 33 13.53 -11.70 -8.23
C ASN A 33 13.16 -10.74 -9.37
N ALA A 34 12.58 -9.59 -9.04
CA ALA A 34 12.38 -8.48 -9.96
C ALA A 34 12.76 -7.16 -9.27
N GLU A 35 13.38 -6.25 -10.01
CA GLU A 35 13.84 -4.93 -9.49
C GLU A 35 12.85 -3.80 -9.77
N ASN A 36 11.85 -4.07 -10.61
CA ASN A 36 10.81 -3.13 -10.96
C ASN A 36 9.53 -3.89 -11.32
N PHE A 37 8.40 -3.16 -11.39
CA PHE A 37 7.11 -3.77 -11.63
C PHE A 37 6.96 -4.33 -13.05
N ILE A 38 7.61 -3.72 -14.05
CA ILE A 38 7.55 -4.19 -15.44
C ILE A 38 8.21 -5.58 -15.56
N GLU A 39 9.39 -5.73 -14.96
CA GLU A 39 10.08 -7.01 -14.88
C GLU A 39 9.26 -8.08 -14.16
N ALA A 40 8.60 -7.70 -13.05
CA ALA A 40 7.71 -8.61 -12.33
C ALA A 40 6.56 -9.12 -13.21
N ILE A 41 5.96 -8.25 -14.01
CA ILE A 41 4.91 -8.62 -14.98
C ILE A 41 5.45 -9.58 -16.06
N GLU A 42 6.65 -9.36 -16.58
CA GLU A 42 7.25 -10.24 -17.59
C GLU A 42 7.53 -11.63 -17.00
N ILE A 43 8.11 -11.70 -15.82
CA ILE A 43 8.38 -12.96 -15.11
C ILE A 43 7.07 -13.70 -14.81
N LEU A 44 6.04 -12.97 -14.37
CA LEU A 44 4.74 -13.55 -14.03
C LEU A 44 4.01 -14.11 -15.26
N LYS A 45 4.19 -13.50 -16.44
CA LYS A 45 3.65 -14.04 -17.71
C LYS A 45 4.37 -15.31 -18.16
N ALA A 46 5.66 -15.45 -17.83
CA ALA A 46 6.48 -16.58 -18.25
C ALA A 46 6.39 -17.80 -17.32
N SER A 47 6.02 -17.60 -16.05
CA SER A 47 6.05 -18.65 -15.02
C SER A 47 4.94 -18.48 -13.99
N TYR A 48 4.47 -19.59 -13.44
CA TYR A 48 3.49 -19.60 -12.34
C TYR A 48 4.18 -19.40 -10.99
N PHE A 49 3.56 -18.59 -10.10
CA PHE A 49 4.02 -18.37 -8.74
C PHE A 49 2.90 -18.64 -7.72
N ASN A 50 3.29 -19.18 -6.56
CA ASN A 50 2.38 -19.38 -5.42
C ASN A 50 2.19 -18.08 -4.62
N LEU A 51 3.25 -17.26 -4.54
CA LEU A 51 3.29 -16.03 -3.76
C LEU A 51 4.16 -14.99 -4.44
N ILE A 52 3.70 -13.74 -4.39
CA ILE A 52 4.51 -12.55 -4.71
C ILE A 52 4.71 -11.76 -3.42
N ILE A 53 5.97 -11.46 -3.08
CA ILE A 53 6.32 -10.49 -2.03
C ILE A 53 6.61 -9.18 -2.76
N LEU A 54 5.78 -8.16 -2.53
CA LEU A 54 5.73 -6.95 -3.34
C LEU A 54 5.98 -5.70 -2.51
N ASP A 55 7.01 -4.93 -2.87
CA ASP A 55 7.17 -3.58 -2.33
C ASP A 55 6.12 -2.62 -2.92
N ILE A 56 5.62 -1.73 -2.06
CA ILE A 56 4.67 -0.68 -2.46
C ILE A 56 5.33 0.35 -3.37
N ASN A 57 6.56 0.75 -3.06
CA ASN A 57 7.30 1.81 -3.78
C ASN A 57 8.13 1.29 -4.94
N ILE A 58 7.74 0.20 -5.56
CA ILE A 58 8.49 -0.38 -6.66
C ILE A 58 8.44 0.52 -7.91
N PRO A 59 9.56 0.81 -8.58
CA PRO A 59 9.57 1.55 -9.84
C PRO A 59 8.66 0.93 -10.91
N GLY A 60 7.87 1.77 -11.57
CA GLY A 60 6.88 1.34 -12.58
C GLY A 60 5.58 0.80 -12.03
N GLY A 61 5.45 0.69 -10.70
CA GLY A 61 4.21 0.29 -10.02
C GLY A 61 3.23 1.45 -9.84
N LYS A 62 1.96 1.13 -9.72
CA LYS A 62 0.87 2.10 -9.50
C LYS A 62 0.08 1.78 -8.24
N ASN A 63 0.75 1.76 -7.09
CA ASN A 63 0.11 1.54 -5.79
C ASN A 63 -0.90 0.35 -5.79
N LEU A 64 -2.16 0.59 -5.47
CA LEU A 64 -3.20 -0.45 -5.40
C LEU A 64 -3.47 -1.14 -6.75
N GLY A 65 -3.31 -0.43 -7.86
CA GLY A 65 -3.49 -0.98 -9.21
C GLY A 65 -2.58 -2.17 -9.52
N MET A 66 -1.42 -2.25 -8.85
CA MET A 66 -0.52 -3.39 -9.00
C MET A 66 -1.18 -4.73 -8.66
N ILE A 67 -2.03 -4.76 -7.62
CA ILE A 67 -2.72 -6.00 -7.20
C ILE A 67 -3.65 -6.49 -8.32
N GLU A 68 -4.42 -5.57 -8.92
CA GLU A 68 -5.33 -5.90 -10.03
C GLU A 68 -4.56 -6.38 -11.26
N GLU A 69 -3.47 -5.70 -11.62
CA GLU A 69 -2.63 -6.07 -12.76
C GLU A 69 -2.00 -7.47 -12.59
N LEU A 70 -1.48 -7.80 -11.40
CA LEU A 70 -0.92 -9.11 -11.10
C LEU A 70 -1.99 -10.21 -11.16
N ARG A 71 -3.18 -9.97 -10.61
CA ARG A 71 -4.30 -10.91 -10.63
C ARG A 71 -4.94 -11.06 -12.01
N ALA A 72 -4.85 -10.05 -12.87
CA ALA A 72 -5.27 -10.19 -14.26
C ALA A 72 -4.41 -11.23 -15.03
N ILE A 73 -3.14 -11.43 -14.61
CA ILE A 73 -2.24 -12.42 -15.21
C ILE A 73 -2.38 -13.77 -14.52
N GLN A 74 -2.36 -13.80 -13.19
CA GLN A 74 -2.53 -15.01 -12.38
C GLN A 74 -3.60 -14.77 -11.29
N PRO A 75 -4.87 -15.14 -11.54
CA PRO A 75 -6.00 -14.86 -10.63
C PRO A 75 -5.81 -15.40 -9.20
N ASP A 76 -5.16 -16.55 -9.06
CA ASP A 76 -4.98 -17.25 -7.79
C ASP A 76 -3.67 -16.93 -7.08
N VAL A 77 -2.81 -16.07 -7.67
CA VAL A 77 -1.53 -15.70 -7.06
C VAL A 77 -1.76 -15.00 -5.73
N LYS A 78 -1.06 -15.43 -4.70
CA LYS A 78 -1.09 -14.77 -3.39
C LYS A 78 -0.13 -13.59 -3.39
N ILE A 79 -0.50 -12.51 -2.72
CA ILE A 79 0.28 -11.26 -2.70
C ILE A 79 0.48 -10.83 -1.25
N LEU A 80 1.75 -10.78 -0.82
CA LEU A 80 2.18 -10.20 0.45
C LEU A 80 2.80 -8.85 0.17
N MET A 81 2.18 -7.78 0.66
CA MET A 81 2.78 -6.45 0.62
C MET A 81 3.92 -6.37 1.64
N PHE A 82 5.08 -5.86 1.23
CA PHE A 82 6.28 -5.74 2.07
C PHE A 82 6.85 -4.35 1.91
N SER A 83 6.68 -3.48 2.91
CA SER A 83 6.93 -2.05 2.76
C SER A 83 7.56 -1.42 4.00
N ALA A 84 8.26 -0.30 3.80
CA ALA A 84 8.77 0.54 4.89
C ALA A 84 7.66 1.37 5.58
N PHE A 85 6.46 1.42 5.00
CA PHE A 85 5.33 2.15 5.59
C PHE A 85 4.70 1.39 6.75
N GLU A 86 4.14 2.13 7.72
CA GLU A 86 3.53 1.55 8.91
C GLU A 86 2.28 0.74 8.58
N GLU A 87 2.18 -0.45 9.18
CA GLU A 87 1.07 -1.39 8.94
C GLU A 87 -0.29 -0.77 9.28
N GLU A 88 -0.38 -0.02 10.38
CA GLU A 88 -1.63 0.61 10.83
C GLU A 88 -2.28 1.52 9.78
N GLN A 89 -1.46 2.16 8.95
CA GLN A 89 -1.95 3.12 7.96
C GLN A 89 -2.25 2.47 6.61
N TYR A 90 -1.51 1.44 6.23
CA TYR A 90 -1.52 0.89 4.87
C TYR A 90 -2.13 -0.51 4.77
N ALA A 91 -1.94 -1.37 5.79
CA ALA A 91 -2.32 -2.77 5.69
C ALA A 91 -3.81 -2.97 5.40
N CYS A 92 -4.69 -2.26 6.13
CA CYS A 92 -6.13 -2.36 5.93
C CYS A 92 -6.52 -2.07 4.47
N ARG A 93 -5.95 -1.02 3.87
CA ARG A 93 -6.21 -0.62 2.49
C ARG A 93 -5.79 -1.69 1.48
N TYR A 94 -4.55 -2.21 1.59
CA TYR A 94 -4.04 -3.22 0.66
C TYR A 94 -4.76 -4.56 0.81
N ILE A 95 -5.07 -4.97 2.03
CA ILE A 95 -5.82 -6.21 2.28
C ILE A 95 -7.25 -6.11 1.72
N LEU A 96 -7.95 -5.00 1.92
CA LEU A 96 -9.27 -4.77 1.34
C LEU A 96 -9.25 -4.65 -0.19
N SER A 97 -8.11 -4.25 -0.77
CA SER A 97 -7.88 -4.26 -2.23
C SER A 97 -7.46 -5.63 -2.76
N GLY A 98 -7.41 -6.67 -1.92
CA GLY A 98 -7.17 -8.05 -2.33
C GLY A 98 -5.78 -8.60 -2.06
N ALA A 99 -4.90 -7.90 -1.35
CA ALA A 99 -3.66 -8.49 -0.86
C ALA A 99 -3.95 -9.59 0.17
N ASN A 100 -3.09 -10.59 0.24
CA ASN A 100 -3.21 -11.72 1.15
C ASN A 100 -2.56 -11.45 2.52
N GLY A 101 -1.73 -10.42 2.62
CA GLY A 101 -1.10 -9.98 3.85
C GLY A 101 -0.32 -8.69 3.65
N TYR A 102 0.16 -8.16 4.76
CA TYR A 102 1.01 -6.98 4.81
C TYR A 102 2.07 -7.16 5.90
N LEU A 103 3.30 -6.76 5.62
CA LEU A 103 4.40 -6.72 6.58
C LEU A 103 5.21 -5.43 6.41
N ASN A 104 5.63 -4.87 7.53
CA ASN A 104 6.62 -3.81 7.56
C ASN A 104 8.02 -4.37 7.31
N LYS A 105 8.86 -3.68 6.51
CA LYS A 105 10.26 -4.07 6.24
C LYS A 105 11.15 -4.09 7.49
N LEU A 106 10.73 -3.43 8.58
CA LEU A 106 11.41 -3.44 9.87
C LEU A 106 10.98 -4.61 10.78
N CYS A 107 10.11 -5.50 10.30
CA CYS A 107 9.68 -6.67 11.06
C CYS A 107 10.82 -7.66 11.30
N SER A 108 10.63 -8.57 12.27
CA SER A 108 11.61 -9.62 12.56
C SER A 108 11.61 -10.72 11.48
N GLU A 109 12.72 -11.46 11.39
CA GLU A 109 12.81 -12.66 10.56
C GLU A 109 11.65 -13.64 10.83
N LYS A 110 11.31 -13.83 12.12
CA LYS A 110 10.19 -14.68 12.53
C LYS A 110 8.86 -14.25 11.89
N ASN A 111 8.58 -12.95 11.83
CA ASN A 111 7.36 -12.44 11.20
C ASN A 111 7.32 -12.73 9.70
N ILE A 112 8.46 -12.63 9.01
CA ILE A 112 8.56 -12.96 7.58
C ILE A 112 8.21 -14.42 7.34
N ILE A 113 8.81 -15.33 8.13
CA ILE A 113 8.58 -16.77 8.02
C ILE A 113 7.10 -17.09 8.30
N GLU A 114 6.56 -16.56 9.40
CA GLU A 114 5.18 -16.77 9.81
C GLU A 114 4.19 -16.29 8.75
N ALA A 115 4.39 -15.08 8.21
CA ALA A 115 3.52 -14.52 7.19
C ALA A 115 3.54 -15.35 5.89
N VAL A 116 4.73 -15.69 5.40
CA VAL A 116 4.88 -16.46 4.18
C VAL A 116 4.28 -17.86 4.34
N THR A 117 4.57 -18.55 5.44
CA THR A 117 4.02 -19.89 5.72
C THR A 117 2.50 -19.84 5.85
N SER A 118 1.97 -18.88 6.63
CA SER A 118 0.52 -18.73 6.78
C SER A 118 -0.18 -18.43 5.44
N ILE A 119 0.41 -17.58 4.59
CA ILE A 119 -0.17 -17.30 3.28
C ILE A 119 -0.13 -18.53 2.36
N LEU A 120 0.97 -19.28 2.36
CA LEU A 120 1.09 -20.49 1.54
C LEU A 120 0.08 -21.57 1.97
N GLU A 121 -0.09 -21.80 3.28
CA GLU A 121 -0.95 -22.83 3.84
C GLU A 121 -2.42 -22.41 3.92
N ASN A 122 -2.69 -21.24 4.47
CA ASN A 122 -4.03 -20.77 4.83
C ASN A 122 -4.57 -19.69 3.88
N GLY A 123 -3.76 -19.20 2.96
CA GLY A 123 -4.13 -18.18 1.98
C GLY A 123 -4.07 -16.74 2.47
N LYS A 124 -3.89 -16.48 3.77
CA LYS A 124 -3.86 -15.13 4.34
C LYS A 124 -2.95 -15.04 5.56
N TYR A 125 -2.42 -13.83 5.78
CA TYR A 125 -1.76 -13.41 7.01
C TYR A 125 -2.27 -12.03 7.40
N ILE A 126 -3.12 -11.96 8.42
CA ILE A 126 -3.73 -10.70 8.89
C ILE A 126 -3.54 -10.63 10.41
N PRO A 127 -2.63 -9.78 10.90
CA PRO A 127 -2.50 -9.53 12.33
C PRO A 127 -3.82 -9.11 12.98
N LEU A 128 -3.99 -9.44 14.26
CA LEU A 128 -5.26 -9.22 14.97
C LEU A 128 -5.67 -7.75 14.98
N GLU A 129 -4.72 -6.84 15.14
CA GLU A 129 -4.91 -5.39 15.14
C GLU A 129 -5.49 -4.92 13.80
N ILE A 130 -4.94 -5.44 12.69
CA ILE A 130 -5.41 -5.11 11.35
C ILE A 130 -6.79 -5.74 11.07
N ALA A 131 -7.03 -6.95 11.57
CA ALA A 131 -8.34 -7.59 11.46
C ALA A 131 -9.43 -6.75 12.16
N HIS A 132 -9.15 -6.22 13.36
CA HIS A 132 -10.07 -5.30 14.06
C HIS A 132 -10.34 -4.04 13.25
N GLN A 133 -9.32 -3.41 12.66
CA GLN A 133 -9.48 -2.23 11.81
C GLN A 133 -10.35 -2.53 10.58
N ILE A 134 -10.13 -3.66 9.92
CA ILE A 134 -10.94 -4.10 8.77
C ILE A 134 -12.40 -4.24 9.17
N VAL A 135 -12.69 -4.87 10.32
CA VAL A 135 -14.05 -5.02 10.84
C VAL A 135 -14.66 -3.64 11.13
N GLU A 136 -13.94 -2.73 11.78
CA GLU A 136 -14.43 -1.38 12.05
C GLU A 136 -14.75 -0.59 10.78
N VAL A 137 -13.85 -0.62 9.79
CA VAL A 137 -14.05 0.06 8.51
C VAL A 137 -15.27 -0.50 7.79
N THR A 138 -15.41 -1.83 7.77
CA THR A 138 -16.50 -2.52 7.08
C THR A 138 -17.84 -2.28 7.74
N LEU A 139 -17.92 -2.43 9.08
CA LEU A 139 -19.17 -2.25 9.83
C LEU A 139 -19.62 -0.80 9.89
N ASN A 140 -18.69 0.13 10.10
CA ASN A 140 -19.00 1.55 10.24
C ASN A 140 -19.11 2.28 8.89
N LYS A 141 -18.95 1.59 7.76
CA LYS A 141 -18.93 2.19 6.40
C LYS A 141 -17.99 3.41 6.33
N LYS A 142 -16.91 3.40 7.11
CA LYS A 142 -15.89 4.43 7.00
C LYS A 142 -15.17 4.27 5.66
N PRO A 143 -14.93 5.35 4.92
CA PRO A 143 -14.19 5.24 3.68
C PRO A 143 -12.77 4.76 3.98
N ILE A 144 -12.29 3.81 3.17
CA ILE A 144 -10.91 3.29 3.24
C ILE A 144 -9.91 4.40 2.94
N ASN A 145 -10.26 5.25 1.98
CA ASN A 145 -9.51 6.45 1.66
C ASN A 145 -10.10 7.63 2.45
N PRO A 146 -9.38 8.20 3.43
CA PRO A 146 -9.88 9.34 4.21
C PRO A 146 -10.19 10.56 3.34
N LEU A 147 -9.57 10.67 2.16
CA LEU A 147 -9.84 11.75 1.21
C LEU A 147 -11.26 11.69 0.63
N ASP A 148 -11.93 10.53 0.66
CA ASP A 148 -13.32 10.38 0.23
C ASP A 148 -14.32 11.09 1.18
N LEU A 149 -13.87 11.48 2.39
CA LEU A 149 -14.63 12.35 3.29
C LEU A 149 -14.72 13.80 2.81
N LEU A 150 -13.85 14.18 1.89
CA LEU A 150 -13.76 15.54 1.39
C LEU A 150 -14.82 15.77 0.30
N SER A 151 -15.48 16.93 0.34
CA SER A 151 -16.26 17.38 -0.79
C SER A 151 -15.35 17.67 -2.00
N LYS A 152 -15.92 17.69 -3.21
CA LYS A 152 -15.16 18.01 -4.44
C LYS A 152 -14.31 19.29 -4.28
N ARG A 153 -14.86 20.31 -3.62
CA ARG A 153 -14.17 21.59 -3.41
C ARG A 153 -13.05 21.51 -2.38
N GLU A 154 -13.26 20.77 -1.29
CA GLU A 154 -12.23 20.51 -0.29
C GLU A 154 -11.09 19.68 -0.89
N PHE A 155 -11.40 18.67 -1.69
CA PHE A 155 -10.40 17.86 -2.39
C PHE A 155 -9.56 18.69 -3.37
N GLU A 156 -10.19 19.56 -4.17
CA GLU A 156 -9.51 20.45 -5.09
C GLU A 156 -8.55 21.42 -4.36
N ILE A 157 -9.00 22.01 -3.26
CA ILE A 157 -8.17 22.89 -2.42
C ILE A 157 -7.03 22.09 -1.79
N THR A 158 -7.28 20.87 -1.32
CA THR A 158 -6.28 19.97 -0.77
C THR A 158 -5.16 19.69 -1.78
N GLY A 159 -5.50 19.36 -3.02
CA GLY A 159 -4.52 19.14 -4.09
C GLY A 159 -3.63 20.36 -4.33
N LEU A 160 -4.21 21.58 -4.32
CA LEU A 160 -3.43 22.82 -4.48
C LEU A 160 -2.53 23.09 -3.28
N LEU A 161 -2.99 22.84 -2.04
CA LEU A 161 -2.19 23.00 -0.83
C LEU A 161 -0.98 22.05 -0.82
N VAL A 162 -1.18 20.80 -1.18
CA VAL A 162 -0.13 19.77 -1.25
C VAL A 162 0.92 20.11 -2.31
N ASN A 163 0.50 20.75 -3.41
CA ASN A 163 1.39 21.26 -4.45
C ASN A 163 2.09 22.59 -4.08
N GLY A 164 2.00 23.02 -2.80
CA GLY A 164 2.72 24.17 -2.28
C GLY A 164 2.06 25.53 -2.53
N ASN A 165 0.82 25.57 -3.04
CA ASN A 165 0.14 26.86 -3.27
C ASN A 165 -0.31 27.47 -1.93
N GLY A 166 -0.04 28.77 -1.74
CA GLY A 166 -0.55 29.52 -0.60
C GLY A 166 -2.04 29.88 -0.73
N ASN A 167 -2.67 30.28 0.38
CA ASN A 167 -4.11 30.61 0.38
C ASN A 167 -4.50 31.66 -0.64
N LEU A 168 -3.64 32.67 -0.88
CA LEU A 168 -3.89 33.73 -1.86
C LEU A 168 -3.83 33.20 -3.30
N GLU A 169 -2.87 32.33 -3.60
CA GLU A 169 -2.72 31.69 -4.92
C GLU A 169 -3.90 30.79 -5.23
N ILE A 170 -4.35 30.03 -4.24
CA ILE A 170 -5.54 29.15 -4.34
C ILE A 170 -6.78 30.02 -4.58
N ALA A 171 -6.95 31.10 -3.81
CA ALA A 171 -8.06 32.02 -3.98
C ALA A 171 -8.13 32.58 -5.40
N ASN A 172 -7.00 33.00 -5.97
CA ASN A 172 -6.90 33.50 -7.33
C ASN A 172 -7.20 32.40 -8.37
N LYS A 173 -6.59 31.19 -8.22
CA LYS A 173 -6.80 30.07 -9.15
C LYS A 173 -8.25 29.61 -9.20
N LEU A 174 -8.92 29.63 -8.06
CA LEU A 174 -10.29 29.11 -7.91
C LEU A 174 -11.36 30.20 -7.98
N ASN A 175 -10.96 31.47 -8.17
CA ASN A 175 -11.80 32.66 -8.20
C ASN A 175 -12.75 32.74 -6.97
N ILE A 176 -12.18 32.61 -5.77
CA ILE A 176 -12.87 32.71 -4.48
C ILE A 176 -12.11 33.62 -3.52
N GLN A 177 -12.73 33.98 -2.41
CA GLN A 177 -12.06 34.79 -1.39
C GLN A 177 -11.07 33.94 -0.59
N MET A 178 -9.97 34.54 -0.15
CA MET A 178 -8.94 33.91 0.69
C MET A 178 -9.52 33.36 2.01
N SER A 179 -10.52 34.06 2.58
CA SER A 179 -11.27 33.57 3.77
C SER A 179 -12.02 32.27 3.51
N THR A 180 -12.55 32.10 2.31
CA THR A 180 -13.22 30.87 1.87
C THR A 180 -12.21 29.71 1.77
N VAL A 181 -11.02 29.95 1.24
CA VAL A 181 -9.94 28.94 1.22
C VAL A 181 -9.57 28.53 2.63
N SER A 182 -9.39 29.51 3.55
CA SER A 182 -9.08 29.22 4.96
C SER A 182 -10.17 28.39 5.64
N THR A 183 -11.43 28.68 5.38
CA THR A 183 -12.55 27.90 5.91
C THR A 183 -12.53 26.45 5.41
N HIS A 184 -12.31 26.24 4.12
CA HIS A 184 -12.19 24.87 3.57
C HIS A 184 -10.98 24.14 4.15
N LYS A 185 -9.83 24.80 4.29
CA LYS A 185 -8.62 24.22 4.91
C LYS A 185 -8.90 23.73 6.34
N ILE A 186 -9.60 24.52 7.17
CA ILE A 186 -9.98 24.11 8.51
C ILE A 186 -10.87 22.87 8.46
N ARG A 187 -11.90 22.86 7.63
CA ARG A 187 -12.80 21.70 7.47
C ARG A 187 -12.07 20.44 6.99
N VAL A 188 -11.10 20.57 6.10
CA VAL A 188 -10.25 19.45 5.66
C VAL A 188 -9.49 18.91 6.87
N TYR A 189 -8.87 19.77 7.67
CA TYR A 189 -8.11 19.34 8.86
C TYR A 189 -9.00 18.64 9.89
N GLU A 190 -10.19 19.15 10.13
CA GLU A 190 -11.17 18.53 11.03
C GLU A 190 -11.63 17.16 10.52
N LYS A 191 -11.99 17.06 9.24
CA LYS A 191 -12.46 15.79 8.63
C LYS A 191 -11.39 14.73 8.61
N LEU A 192 -10.14 15.10 8.30
CA LEU A 192 -9.00 14.19 8.25
C LEU A 192 -8.33 13.98 9.62
N LYS A 193 -8.79 14.72 10.68
CA LYS A 193 -8.23 14.70 12.04
C LYS A 193 -6.74 15.01 12.10
N ILE A 194 -6.28 15.95 11.30
CA ILE A 194 -4.90 16.41 11.20
C ILE A 194 -4.73 17.82 11.77
N LYS A 195 -3.48 18.19 12.09
CA LYS A 195 -3.15 19.47 12.73
C LYS A 195 -2.40 20.44 11.83
N ASN A 196 -1.75 19.94 10.79
CA ASN A 196 -0.85 20.75 9.96
C ASN A 196 -0.77 20.26 8.50
N LEU A 197 -0.10 21.07 7.67
CA LEU A 197 0.07 20.77 6.25
C LEU A 197 0.97 19.56 5.99
N VAL A 198 1.94 19.28 6.86
CA VAL A 198 2.85 18.13 6.69
C VAL A 198 2.08 16.82 6.78
N GLU A 199 1.18 16.72 7.76
CA GLU A 199 0.27 15.57 7.91
C GLU A 199 -0.67 15.45 6.70
N LEU A 200 -1.18 16.58 6.16
CA LEU A 200 -1.99 16.58 4.95
C LEU A 200 -1.23 16.04 3.74
N ILE A 201 0.02 16.49 3.56
CA ILE A 201 0.89 16.01 2.47
C ILE A 201 1.12 14.50 2.61
N GLY A 202 1.37 14.01 3.83
CA GLY A 202 1.52 12.58 4.12
C GLY A 202 0.31 11.77 3.66
N ILE A 203 -0.89 12.15 4.12
CA ILE A 203 -2.14 11.49 3.71
C ILE A 203 -2.33 11.56 2.20
N PHE A 204 -2.14 12.73 1.60
CA PHE A 204 -2.39 12.91 0.17
C PHE A 204 -1.48 12.02 -0.69
N LYS A 205 -0.19 11.95 -0.36
CA LYS A 205 0.76 11.05 -1.03
C LYS A 205 0.38 9.57 -0.85
N THR A 206 -0.06 9.20 0.36
CA THR A 206 -0.47 7.82 0.66
C THR A 206 -1.63 7.34 -0.22
N TYR A 207 -2.56 8.23 -0.58
CA TYR A 207 -3.84 7.83 -1.18
C TYR A 207 -4.03 8.29 -2.64
N ILE A 208 -3.18 9.16 -3.18
CA ILE A 208 -3.30 9.69 -4.55
C ILE A 208 -2.10 9.29 -5.43
N ASP A 209 -0.86 9.25 -4.86
CA ASP A 209 0.34 8.79 -5.56
C ASP A 209 0.45 7.27 -5.50
#